data_8f44f1a869cba6a79f8e59a6f98c2c08
#
_entry.id   8f44f1a869cba6a79f8e59a6f98c2c08
#
_cell.length_a   1.000
_cell.length_b   1.000
_cell.length_c   1.000
_cell.angle_alpha   90.00
_cell.angle_beta   90.00
_cell.angle_gamma   90.00
#
_symmetry.space_group_name_H-M   'P 1'
#
loop_
_entity.id
_entity.type
_entity.pdbx_description
1 polymer ?
#
loop_
_entity_poly.entity_id
_entity_poly.type
_entity_poly.pdbx_seq_one_letter_code
_entity_poly.pdbx_strand_id
1 'polypeptide(L)' 'MEKIIIELLKPITLKKENCHPLIFEEGTILRVLMHTPKGLLVCDDSNFNFTVSLNDKNKVWREL' A
#
# COMPACT_ATOMS: atom_id res chain seq x y z
N MET A 1 16.78 10.34 -8.46
CA MET A 1 16.12 9.13 -7.96
C MET A 1 14.61 9.31 -8.03
N GLU A 2 13.95 8.48 -8.77
CA GLU A 2 12.51 8.60 -8.93
C GLU A 2 11.78 8.03 -7.72
N LYS A 3 10.78 8.76 -7.26
CA LYS A 3 9.90 8.27 -6.22
C LYS A 3 8.65 7.73 -6.88
N ILE A 4 8.36 6.48 -6.62
CA ILE A 4 7.14 5.86 -7.11
C ILE A 4 6.08 6.01 -6.05
N ILE A 5 4.93 6.55 -6.45
CA ILE A 5 3.80 6.80 -5.57
C ILE A 5 2.60 6.08 -6.13
N ILE A 6 1.83 5.45 -5.27
CA ILE A 6 0.59 4.78 -5.66
C ILE A 6 -0.59 5.36 -4.91
N GLU A 7 -1.77 5.18 -5.49
CA GLU A 7 -3.02 5.60 -4.88
C GLU A 7 -3.93 4.39 -4.72
N LEU A 8 -4.58 4.26 -3.56
CA LEU A 8 -5.53 3.18 -3.35
C LEU A 8 -6.83 3.45 -4.08
N LEU A 9 -7.29 2.47 -4.82
CA LEU A 9 -8.57 2.51 -5.55
C LEU A 9 -9.70 1.94 -4.72
N LYS A 10 -9.36 1.14 -3.71
CA LYS A 10 -10.32 0.51 -2.79
C LYS A 10 -9.76 0.53 -1.38
N PRO A 11 -10.62 0.50 -0.36
CA PRO A 11 -10.14 0.43 1.01
C PRO A 11 -9.38 -0.87 1.27
N ILE A 12 -8.34 -0.78 2.09
CA ILE A 12 -7.55 -1.93 2.53
C ILE A 12 -7.61 -1.99 4.04
N THR A 13 -7.89 -3.17 4.58
CA THR A 13 -7.86 -3.41 6.02
C THR A 13 -6.72 -4.36 6.33
N LEU A 14 -5.83 -3.94 7.23
CA LEU A 14 -4.72 -4.76 7.70
C LEU A 14 -4.99 -5.18 9.13
N LYS A 15 -4.93 -6.48 9.37
CA LYS A 15 -5.11 -7.04 10.72
C LYS A 15 -3.82 -7.66 11.17
N LYS A 16 -3.38 -7.28 12.37
CA LYS A 16 -2.25 -7.91 13.04
C LYS A 16 -2.73 -8.47 14.36
N GLU A 17 -2.15 -9.58 14.77
CA GLU A 17 -2.46 -10.20 16.05
C GLU A 17 -2.20 -9.20 17.18
N ASN A 18 -3.14 -9.10 18.12
CA ASN A 18 -3.08 -8.22 19.29
C ASN A 18 -3.05 -6.72 18.96
N CYS A 19 -3.44 -6.34 17.74
CA CYS A 19 -3.53 -4.94 17.34
C CYS A 19 -4.90 -4.63 16.77
N HIS A 20 -5.31 -3.37 16.90
CA HIS A 20 -6.52 -2.91 16.22
C HIS A 20 -6.29 -2.95 14.72
N PRO A 21 -7.32 -3.31 13.94
CA PRO A 21 -7.19 -3.27 12.49
C PRO A 21 -6.86 -1.86 12.00
N LEU A 22 -5.98 -1.78 11.01
CA LEU A 22 -5.67 -0.52 10.35
C LEU A 22 -6.43 -0.48 9.04
N ILE A 23 -7.17 0.61 8.82
CA ILE A 23 -7.97 0.78 7.61
C ILE A 23 -7.38 1.93 6.82
N PHE A 24 -7.05 1.65 5.55
CA PHE A 24 -6.60 2.68 4.60
C PHE A 24 -7.73 2.87 3.61
N GLU A 25 -8.23 4.09 3.53
CA GLU A 25 -9.39 4.39 2.69
C GLU A 25 -8.98 4.58 1.22
N GLU A 26 -9.98 4.51 0.36
CA GLU A 26 -9.82 4.84 -1.04
C GLU A 26 -9.23 6.25 -1.17
N GLY A 27 -8.29 6.41 -2.11
CA GLY A 27 -7.61 7.70 -2.31
C GLY A 27 -6.37 7.89 -1.46
N THR A 28 -6.06 6.93 -0.56
CA THR A 28 -4.84 7.01 0.25
C THR A 28 -3.61 6.95 -0.66
N ILE A 29 -2.67 7.86 -0.42
CA ILE A 29 -1.43 7.92 -1.19
C ILE A 29 -0.33 7.22 -0.40
N LEU A 30 0.37 6.32 -1.07
CA LEU A 30 1.43 5.51 -0.47
C LEU A 30 2.71 5.66 -1.29
N ARG A 31 3.85 5.63 -0.59
CA ARG A 31 5.16 5.67 -1.24
C ARG A 31 5.68 4.25 -1.39
N VAL A 32 6.23 3.94 -2.55
CA VAL A 32 6.85 2.63 -2.80
C VAL A 32 8.29 2.69 -2.32
N LEU A 33 8.64 1.80 -1.41
CA LEU A 33 9.99 1.73 -0.85
C LEU A 33 10.88 0.80 -1.67
N MET A 34 10.33 -0.34 -2.10
CA MET A 34 11.09 -1.29 -2.88
C MET A 34 10.17 -2.32 -3.53
N HIS A 35 10.68 -2.98 -4.56
CA HIS A 35 10.03 -4.13 -5.17
C HIS A 35 10.40 -5.38 -4.39
N THR A 36 9.43 -6.25 -4.17
CA THR A 36 9.66 -7.53 -3.51
C THR A 36 9.14 -8.65 -4.40
N PRO A 37 9.52 -9.91 -4.15
CA PRO A 37 8.97 -11.02 -4.93
C PRO A 37 7.44 -11.14 -4.84
N LYS A 38 6.84 -10.60 -3.79
CA LYS A 38 5.40 -10.67 -3.59
C LYS A 38 4.64 -9.44 -4.06
N GLY A 39 5.35 -8.36 -4.39
CA GLY A 39 4.71 -7.12 -4.83
C GLY A 39 5.55 -5.91 -4.49
N LEU A 40 4.89 -4.85 -4.03
CA LEU A 40 5.57 -3.61 -3.68
C LEU A 40 5.49 -3.39 -2.17
N LEU A 41 6.64 -3.11 -1.57
CA LEU A 41 6.66 -2.65 -0.18
C LEU A 41 6.37 -1.16 -0.18
N VAL A 42 5.32 -0.76 0.51
CA VAL A 42 4.85 0.63 0.53
C VAL A 42 4.77 1.14 1.96
N CYS A 43 4.74 2.45 2.12
CA CYS A 43 4.53 3.05 3.43
C CYS A 43 3.60 4.25 3.34
N ASP A 44 2.90 4.51 4.44
CA ASP A 44 2.05 5.68 4.56
C ASP A 44 2.80 6.83 5.25
N ASP A 45 2.10 7.92 5.51
CA ASP A 45 2.70 9.10 6.15
C ASP A 45 3.15 8.85 7.58
N SER A 46 2.63 7.81 8.22
CA SER A 46 3.00 7.42 9.58
C SER A 46 4.16 6.43 9.60
N ASN A 47 4.77 6.18 8.45
CA ASN A 47 5.85 5.20 8.29
C ASN A 47 5.42 3.77 8.57
N PHE A 48 4.14 3.49 8.41
CA PHE A 48 3.65 2.12 8.51
C PHE A 48 3.86 1.41 7.18
N ASN A 49 4.60 0.32 7.20
CA ASN A 49 5.00 -0.42 6.00
C ASN A 49 4.15 -1.65 5.79
N PHE A 50 3.75 -1.90 4.55
CA PHE A 50 3.07 -3.13 4.19
C PHE A 50 3.28 -3.41 2.71
N THR A 51 2.89 -4.60 2.27
CA THR A 51 3.10 -5.04 0.89
C THR A 51 1.77 -5.08 0.14
N VAL A 52 1.75 -4.53 -1.08
CA VAL A 52 0.61 -4.65 -1.99
C VAL A 52 0.99 -5.59 -3.12
N SER A 53 0.03 -6.42 -3.55
CA SER A 53 0.26 -7.39 -4.61
C SER A 53 0.28 -6.72 -5.97
N LEU A 54 1.18 -7.16 -6.84
CA LEU A 54 1.19 -6.69 -8.23
C LEU A 54 -0.06 -7.12 -9.00
N ASN A 55 -0.68 -8.21 -8.57
CA ASN A 55 -1.93 -8.67 -9.18
C ASN A 55 -3.09 -7.71 -8.93
N ASP A 56 -2.96 -6.85 -7.94
CA ASP A 56 -3.99 -5.87 -7.59
C ASP A 56 -3.80 -4.54 -8.28
N LYS A 57 -2.77 -4.41 -9.12
CA LYS A 57 -2.52 -3.17 -9.86
C LYS A 57 -3.72 -2.86 -10.76
N ASN A 58 -4.18 -1.62 -10.69
CA ASN A 58 -5.35 -1.11 -11.42
C ASN A 58 -6.68 -1.74 -10.95
N LYS A 59 -6.64 -2.52 -9.87
CA LYS A 59 -7.84 -3.07 -9.23
C LYS A 59 -8.01 -2.51 -7.83
N VAL A 60 -6.96 -2.58 -7.03
CA VAL A 60 -6.95 -2.10 -5.64
C VAL A 60 -6.09 -0.85 -5.52
N TRP A 61 -5.07 -0.71 -6.33
CA TRP A 61 -4.19 0.46 -6.34
C TRP A 61 -3.73 0.76 -7.74
N ARG A 62 -3.28 2.00 -7.95
CA ARG A 62 -2.71 2.41 -9.23
C ARG A 62 -1.46 3.23 -9.00
N GLU A 63 -0.56 3.21 -9.95
CA GLU A 63 0.63 4.04 -9.93
C GLU A 63 0.30 5.44 -10.42
N LEU A 64 0.80 6.43 -9.73
CA LEU A 64 0.60 7.83 -10.12
C LEU A 64 1.73 8.37 -10.99
#